data_a667ada7cec19578eae129dc138c436a
#
_entry.id   a667ada7cec19578eae129dc138c436a
#
_cell.length_a   1.000
_cell.length_b   1.000
_cell.length_c   1.000
_cell.angle_alpha   90.00
_cell.angle_beta   90.00
_cell.angle_gamma   90.00
#
_symmetry.space_group_name_H-M   'P 1'
#
loop_
_entity.id
_entity.type
_entity.pdbx_description
1 polymer ?
#
loop_
_entity_poly.entity_id
_entity_poly.type
_entity_poly.pdbx_seq_one_letter_code
_entity_poly.pdbx_strand_id
1 'polypeptide(L)'
;NKEGLLKKAGQEIEIKYILDLRDFPDSPYKDKFVKDFNVILNDPEISVVVEVIGGIKPSYDFVKSSLLAGKSVVTSNKELVAKKGAELLKIAHEKGVNFFFEASVGGGIPIIRPLHQCLSANRIDEIAGILNGTTNFILTKMIRDNMAFDDALKTAQELGYAERNPSADVDGIDACRKICILASLSFGKHVYPDNIHTEGITKITPEDVAYCENFGGSIKLIGWASRQDDGKVAVMVCPAFIHEDSQLAGVNDVFNAIPVSYTHLR
;
A
#
# COMPACT_ATOMS: atom_id res chain seq x y z
N ASN A 1 -13.90 12.02 -15.39
CA ASN A 1 -13.32 11.46 -16.63
C ASN A 1 -14.23 10.40 -17.26
N LYS A 2 -15.53 10.74 -17.45
CA LYS A 2 -16.55 9.82 -17.97
C LYS A 2 -16.18 9.28 -19.37
N GLU A 3 -15.73 10.16 -20.25
CA GLU A 3 -15.32 9.83 -21.63
C GLU A 3 -14.11 8.89 -21.70
N GLY A 4 -13.10 9.14 -20.85
CA GLY A 4 -11.92 8.28 -20.78
C GLY A 4 -12.22 6.89 -20.21
N LEU A 5 -13.16 6.80 -19.25
CA LEU A 5 -13.63 5.53 -18.71
C LEU A 5 -14.44 4.75 -19.75
N LEU A 6 -15.35 5.41 -20.47
CA LEU A 6 -16.13 4.78 -21.53
C LEU A 6 -15.24 4.18 -22.63
N LYS A 7 -14.21 4.94 -23.09
CA LYS A 7 -13.23 4.46 -24.08
C LYS A 7 -12.44 3.23 -23.61
N LYS A 8 -12.09 3.16 -22.32
CA LYS A 8 -11.28 2.08 -21.75
C LYS A 8 -12.10 0.85 -21.36
N ALA A 9 -13.27 1.06 -20.79
CA ALA A 9 -14.16 -0.01 -20.31
C ALA A 9 -15.09 -0.56 -21.38
N GLY A 10 -15.26 0.14 -22.50
CA GLY A 10 -16.20 -0.22 -23.55
C GLY A 10 -17.69 -0.01 -23.18
N GLN A 11 -17.96 0.45 -21.96
CA GLN A 11 -19.28 0.72 -21.43
C GLN A 11 -19.24 1.89 -20.44
N GLU A 12 -20.37 2.50 -20.20
CA GLU A 12 -20.51 3.56 -19.21
C GLU A 12 -20.45 2.99 -17.79
N ILE A 13 -19.68 3.66 -16.92
CA ILE A 13 -19.59 3.34 -15.50
C ILE A 13 -20.28 4.46 -14.73
N GLU A 14 -21.31 4.11 -13.97
CA GLU A 14 -22.09 5.04 -13.17
C GLU A 14 -22.00 4.70 -11.68
N ILE A 15 -21.89 5.75 -10.82
CA ILE A 15 -22.08 5.61 -9.38
C ILE A 15 -23.57 5.56 -9.11
N LYS A 16 -24.06 4.41 -8.64
CA LYS A 16 -25.49 4.22 -8.31
C LYS A 16 -25.77 4.64 -6.87
N TYR A 17 -24.96 4.17 -5.91
CA TYR A 17 -25.08 4.49 -4.49
C TYR A 17 -23.75 4.92 -3.89
N ILE A 18 -23.83 5.71 -2.81
CA ILE A 18 -22.72 6.08 -1.94
C ILE A 18 -23.15 5.81 -0.50
N LEU A 19 -22.44 4.89 0.17
CA LEU A 19 -22.70 4.61 1.59
C LEU A 19 -21.90 5.58 2.46
N ASP A 20 -22.57 6.44 3.20
CA ASP A 20 -21.98 7.26 4.26
C ASP A 20 -23.05 7.57 5.32
N LEU A 21 -22.64 7.53 6.60
CA LEU A 21 -23.55 7.81 7.72
C LEU A 21 -23.80 9.32 7.90
N ARG A 22 -22.92 10.16 7.38
CA ARG A 22 -23.04 11.62 7.40
C ARG A 22 -23.96 12.10 6.28
N ASP A 23 -24.50 13.30 6.43
CA ASP A 23 -25.32 13.96 5.42
C ASP A 23 -24.49 14.96 4.61
N PHE A 24 -24.75 15.02 3.30
CA PHE A 24 -24.04 15.90 2.36
C PHE A 24 -25.06 16.65 1.49
N PRO A 25 -25.80 17.62 2.05
CA PRO A 25 -26.89 18.30 1.34
C PRO A 25 -26.41 19.09 0.11
N ASP A 26 -25.17 19.57 0.13
CA ASP A 26 -24.57 20.35 -0.95
C ASP A 26 -23.85 19.50 -2.01
N SER A 27 -23.82 18.18 -1.84
CA SER A 27 -23.17 17.29 -2.79
C SER A 27 -23.99 17.18 -4.09
N PRO A 28 -23.35 17.20 -5.27
CA PRO A 28 -24.02 16.89 -6.54
C PRO A 28 -24.56 15.46 -6.60
N TYR A 29 -24.16 14.61 -5.66
CA TYR A 29 -24.58 13.20 -5.53
C TYR A 29 -25.54 12.98 -4.35
N LYS A 30 -26.13 14.05 -3.76
CA LYS A 30 -26.97 13.95 -2.54
C LYS A 30 -28.04 12.86 -2.61
N ASP A 31 -28.65 12.66 -3.77
CA ASP A 31 -29.73 11.70 -3.98
C ASP A 31 -29.23 10.23 -4.10
N LYS A 32 -27.91 10.01 -4.13
CA LYS A 32 -27.29 8.69 -4.23
C LYS A 32 -26.80 8.16 -2.86
N PHE A 33 -26.86 8.99 -1.81
CA PHE A 33 -26.41 8.55 -0.48
C PHE A 33 -27.40 7.59 0.17
N VAL A 34 -26.87 6.50 0.71
CA VAL A 34 -27.60 5.51 1.47
C VAL A 34 -26.94 5.33 2.85
N LYS A 35 -27.72 4.96 3.85
CA LYS A 35 -27.27 4.75 5.23
C LYS A 35 -27.12 3.27 5.60
N ASP A 36 -27.65 2.37 4.76
CA ASP A 36 -27.63 0.93 4.99
C ASP A 36 -26.90 0.24 3.83
N PHE A 37 -25.89 -0.54 4.17
CA PHE A 37 -25.12 -1.32 3.21
C PHE A 37 -25.97 -2.38 2.48
N ASN A 38 -27.05 -2.88 3.11
CA ASN A 38 -27.92 -3.86 2.49
C ASN A 38 -28.60 -3.35 1.21
N VAL A 39 -28.81 -2.04 1.07
CA VAL A 39 -29.30 -1.43 -0.18
C VAL A 39 -28.35 -1.72 -1.33
N ILE A 40 -27.04 -1.62 -1.10
CA ILE A 40 -26.00 -1.91 -2.09
C ILE A 40 -25.87 -3.41 -2.31
N LEU A 41 -25.86 -4.18 -1.23
CA LEU A 41 -25.61 -5.61 -1.25
C LEU A 41 -26.71 -6.36 -2.05
N ASN A 42 -27.96 -6.00 -1.83
CA ASN A 42 -29.13 -6.70 -2.39
C ASN A 42 -29.54 -6.19 -3.78
N ASP A 43 -28.95 -5.12 -4.28
CA ASP A 43 -29.29 -4.60 -5.60
C ASP A 43 -28.57 -5.40 -6.70
N PRO A 44 -29.30 -6.11 -7.58
CA PRO A 44 -28.69 -6.95 -8.62
C PRO A 44 -28.01 -6.17 -9.74
N GLU A 45 -28.29 -4.87 -9.88
CA GLU A 45 -27.65 -4.03 -10.90
C GLU A 45 -26.25 -3.54 -10.48
N ILE A 46 -25.90 -3.69 -9.21
CA ILE A 46 -24.55 -3.38 -8.71
C ILE A 46 -23.61 -4.54 -9.01
N SER A 47 -22.68 -4.34 -9.91
CA SER A 47 -21.65 -5.32 -10.28
C SER A 47 -20.32 -5.08 -9.59
N VAL A 48 -20.03 -3.83 -9.18
CA VAL A 48 -18.76 -3.43 -8.56
C VAL A 48 -18.99 -2.59 -7.30
N VAL A 49 -18.31 -2.94 -6.23
CA VAL A 49 -18.26 -2.16 -4.98
C VAL A 49 -16.86 -1.58 -4.81
N VAL A 50 -16.76 -0.27 -4.52
CA VAL A 50 -15.50 0.42 -4.23
C VAL A 50 -15.45 0.71 -2.74
N GLU A 51 -14.52 0.10 -2.02
CA GLU A 51 -14.31 0.29 -0.58
C GLU A 51 -13.18 1.30 -0.36
N VAL A 52 -13.49 2.39 0.33
CA VAL A 52 -12.57 3.50 0.66
C VAL A 52 -12.72 3.96 2.12
N ILE A 53 -13.26 3.11 3.00
CA ILE A 53 -13.49 3.43 4.40
C ILE A 53 -12.17 3.38 5.18
N GLY A 54 -11.38 2.33 4.93
CA GLY A 54 -10.17 2.05 5.70
C GLY A 54 -10.43 1.24 6.98
N GLY A 55 -9.34 0.75 7.60
CA GLY A 55 -9.42 -0.14 8.77
C GLY A 55 -9.99 -1.53 8.45
N ILE A 56 -10.16 -2.35 9.49
CA ILE A 56 -10.66 -3.73 9.31
C ILE A 56 -12.19 -3.78 9.36
N LYS A 57 -12.80 -3.12 10.33
CA LYS A 57 -14.27 -3.10 10.49
C LYS A 57 -14.81 -1.69 10.30
N PRO A 58 -15.88 -1.52 9.55
CA PRO A 58 -16.76 -2.53 8.92
C PRO A 58 -16.28 -3.03 7.54
N SER A 59 -15.16 -2.51 7.00
CA SER A 59 -14.66 -2.76 5.65
C SER A 59 -14.59 -4.25 5.29
N TYR A 60 -14.07 -5.10 6.21
CA TYR A 60 -13.98 -6.54 5.97
C TYR A 60 -15.36 -7.18 5.74
N ASP A 61 -16.34 -6.83 6.58
CA ASP A 61 -17.68 -7.41 6.48
C ASP A 61 -18.36 -7.00 5.16
N PHE A 62 -18.20 -5.75 4.75
CA PHE A 62 -18.76 -5.23 3.49
C PHE A 62 -18.08 -5.84 2.27
N VAL A 63 -16.75 -5.91 2.26
CA VAL A 63 -15.99 -6.51 1.15
C VAL A 63 -16.33 -8.00 1.03
N LYS A 64 -16.29 -8.75 2.14
CA LYS A 64 -16.61 -10.18 2.16
C LYS A 64 -18.02 -10.46 1.67
N SER A 65 -19.02 -9.74 2.18
CA SER A 65 -20.42 -9.89 1.78
C SER A 65 -20.62 -9.57 0.29
N SER A 66 -19.97 -8.52 -0.21
CA SER A 66 -20.02 -8.17 -1.64
C SER A 66 -19.48 -9.28 -2.53
N LEU A 67 -18.30 -9.82 -2.20
CA LEU A 67 -17.71 -10.93 -2.95
C LEU A 67 -18.58 -12.17 -2.91
N LEU A 68 -19.14 -12.53 -1.73
CA LEU A 68 -20.06 -13.65 -1.58
C LEU A 68 -21.36 -13.49 -2.39
N ALA A 69 -21.83 -12.24 -2.55
CA ALA A 69 -22.98 -11.88 -3.36
C ALA A 69 -22.68 -11.81 -4.87
N GLY A 70 -21.46 -12.18 -5.30
CA GLY A 70 -21.10 -12.18 -6.73
C GLY A 70 -20.76 -10.78 -7.28
N LYS A 71 -20.41 -9.82 -6.42
CA LYS A 71 -20.00 -8.48 -6.82
C LYS A 71 -18.46 -8.36 -6.76
N SER A 72 -17.86 -7.81 -7.80
CA SER A 72 -16.43 -7.47 -7.78
C SER A 72 -16.16 -6.32 -6.81
N VAL A 73 -14.98 -6.32 -6.19
CA VAL A 73 -14.59 -5.29 -5.21
C VAL A 73 -13.27 -4.65 -5.60
N VAL A 74 -13.21 -3.34 -5.44
CA VAL A 74 -11.98 -2.53 -5.54
C VAL A 74 -11.72 -1.85 -4.20
N THR A 75 -10.50 -1.92 -3.67
CA THR A 75 -10.14 -1.27 -2.42
C THR A 75 -8.75 -0.64 -2.45
N SER A 76 -8.56 0.43 -1.68
CA SER A 76 -7.24 1.01 -1.34
C SER A 76 -6.78 0.62 0.08
N ASN A 77 -7.56 -0.19 0.79
CA ASN A 77 -7.37 -0.50 2.21
C ASN A 77 -6.24 -1.51 2.43
N LYS A 78 -5.03 -0.99 2.57
CA LYS A 78 -3.82 -1.79 2.80
C LYS A 78 -3.88 -2.67 4.05
N GLU A 79 -4.55 -2.20 5.12
CA GLU A 79 -4.68 -2.99 6.35
C GLU A 79 -5.56 -4.21 6.14
N LEU A 80 -6.69 -4.03 5.47
CA LEU A 80 -7.59 -5.12 5.10
C LEU A 80 -6.88 -6.15 4.22
N VAL A 81 -6.20 -5.69 3.16
CA VAL A 81 -5.50 -6.58 2.22
C VAL A 81 -4.36 -7.32 2.90
N ALA A 82 -3.54 -6.66 3.72
CA ALA A 82 -2.44 -7.29 4.43
C ALA A 82 -2.90 -8.37 5.42
N LYS A 83 -4.03 -8.15 6.12
CA LYS A 83 -4.52 -9.08 7.15
C LYS A 83 -5.50 -10.14 6.63
N LYS A 84 -6.28 -9.81 5.60
CA LYS A 84 -7.41 -10.63 5.11
C LYS A 84 -7.37 -10.93 3.61
N GLY A 85 -6.34 -10.45 2.90
CA GLY A 85 -6.26 -10.55 1.45
C GLY A 85 -6.34 -11.98 0.92
N ALA A 86 -5.67 -12.95 1.56
CA ALA A 86 -5.71 -14.36 1.14
C ALA A 86 -7.14 -14.94 1.18
N GLU A 87 -7.88 -14.68 2.26
CA GLU A 87 -9.28 -15.12 2.41
C GLU A 87 -10.17 -14.48 1.35
N LEU A 88 -10.05 -13.16 1.16
CA LEU A 88 -10.87 -12.41 0.22
C LEU A 88 -10.58 -12.79 -1.24
N LEU A 89 -9.33 -13.01 -1.59
CA LEU A 89 -8.92 -13.53 -2.91
C LEU A 89 -9.47 -14.93 -3.17
N LYS A 90 -9.46 -15.81 -2.16
CA LYS A 90 -10.06 -17.14 -2.27
C LYS A 90 -11.57 -17.06 -2.54
N ILE A 91 -12.30 -16.24 -1.79
CA ILE A 91 -13.74 -16.02 -2.01
C ILE A 91 -13.99 -15.46 -3.41
N ALA A 92 -13.24 -14.46 -3.84
CA ALA A 92 -13.36 -13.87 -5.16
C ALA A 92 -13.18 -14.93 -6.26
N HIS A 93 -12.15 -15.77 -6.14
CA HIS A 93 -11.90 -16.86 -7.07
C HIS A 93 -13.05 -17.89 -7.10
N GLU A 94 -13.52 -18.35 -5.93
CA GLU A 94 -14.63 -19.30 -5.80
C GLU A 94 -15.96 -18.77 -6.37
N LYS A 95 -16.17 -17.45 -6.31
CA LYS A 95 -17.35 -16.77 -6.84
C LYS A 95 -17.22 -16.29 -8.29
N GLY A 96 -16.03 -16.43 -8.90
CA GLY A 96 -15.77 -15.95 -10.26
C GLY A 96 -15.85 -14.45 -10.43
N VAL A 97 -15.52 -13.69 -9.37
CA VAL A 97 -15.48 -12.21 -9.35
C VAL A 97 -14.08 -11.71 -9.06
N ASN A 98 -13.87 -10.39 -9.21
CA ASN A 98 -12.56 -9.78 -9.02
C ASN A 98 -12.44 -9.07 -7.67
N PHE A 99 -11.26 -9.15 -7.07
CA PHE A 99 -10.84 -8.35 -5.93
C PHE A 99 -9.59 -7.58 -6.29
N PHE A 100 -9.71 -6.27 -6.51
CA PHE A 100 -8.64 -5.38 -6.95
C PHE A 100 -8.20 -4.43 -5.84
N PHE A 101 -6.89 -4.27 -5.67
CA PHE A 101 -6.30 -3.46 -4.60
C PHE A 101 -5.00 -2.76 -5.01
N GLU A 102 -4.88 -2.38 -6.28
CA GLU A 102 -3.69 -1.67 -6.80
C GLU A 102 -3.33 -0.44 -5.95
N ALA A 103 -4.33 0.34 -5.52
CA ALA A 103 -4.13 1.55 -4.72
C ALA A 103 -3.74 1.29 -3.26
N SER A 104 -3.58 0.04 -2.84
CA SER A 104 -3.11 -0.30 -1.49
C SER A 104 -1.61 -0.17 -1.30
N VAL A 105 -0.82 -0.18 -2.37
CA VAL A 105 0.65 -0.08 -2.35
C VAL A 105 1.15 0.83 -3.45
N GLY A 106 2.26 1.54 -3.19
CA GLY A 106 3.03 2.24 -4.21
C GLY A 106 2.51 3.65 -4.57
N GLY A 107 1.43 4.11 -3.94
CA GLY A 107 0.83 5.41 -4.28
C GLY A 107 0.42 5.44 -5.76
N GLY A 108 1.09 6.26 -6.57
CA GLY A 108 0.87 6.34 -8.02
C GLY A 108 1.65 5.31 -8.85
N ILE A 109 2.50 4.49 -8.23
CA ILE A 109 3.31 3.46 -8.92
C ILE A 109 2.42 2.24 -9.17
N PRO A 110 2.18 1.83 -10.45
CA PRO A 110 1.46 0.61 -10.75
C PRO A 110 2.39 -0.60 -10.51
N ILE A 111 2.27 -1.29 -9.37
CA ILE A 111 3.17 -2.39 -8.99
C ILE A 111 2.46 -3.74 -8.93
N ILE A 112 1.23 -3.80 -8.40
CA ILE A 112 0.52 -5.07 -8.22
C ILE A 112 0.18 -5.71 -9.57
N ARG A 113 -0.34 -4.91 -10.49
CA ARG A 113 -0.67 -5.39 -11.84
C ARG A 113 0.58 -5.85 -12.61
N PRO A 114 1.71 -5.13 -12.65
CA PRO A 114 2.95 -5.63 -13.24
C PRO A 114 3.44 -6.94 -12.61
N LEU A 115 3.44 -7.08 -11.29
CA LEU A 115 3.80 -8.33 -10.62
C LEU A 115 2.93 -9.49 -11.08
N HIS A 116 1.62 -9.29 -11.16
CA HIS A 116 0.67 -10.34 -11.49
C HIS A 116 0.61 -10.67 -12.98
N GLN A 117 0.71 -9.68 -13.88
CA GLN A 117 0.54 -9.85 -15.32
C GLN A 117 1.85 -9.91 -16.09
N CYS A 118 2.79 -9.02 -15.79
CA CYS A 118 4.02 -8.91 -16.58
C CYS A 118 5.12 -9.85 -16.11
N LEU A 119 5.17 -10.13 -14.80
CA LEU A 119 6.20 -10.96 -14.18
C LEU A 119 5.72 -12.37 -13.79
N SER A 120 4.48 -12.75 -14.12
CA SER A 120 3.87 -14.03 -13.73
C SER A 120 4.64 -15.26 -14.21
N ALA A 121 5.37 -15.16 -15.32
CA ALA A 121 6.21 -16.23 -15.85
C ALA A 121 7.65 -16.23 -15.30
N ASN A 122 8.00 -15.25 -14.46
CA ASN A 122 9.34 -15.10 -13.91
C ASN A 122 9.37 -15.57 -12.44
N ARG A 123 10.55 -16.00 -12.01
CA ARG A 123 10.80 -16.25 -10.59
C ARG A 123 11.24 -14.94 -9.94
N ILE A 124 10.45 -14.40 -9.04
CA ILE A 124 10.83 -13.26 -8.23
C ILE A 124 11.71 -13.76 -7.09
N ASP A 125 12.91 -13.20 -6.98
CA ASP A 125 13.90 -13.54 -5.98
C ASP A 125 13.87 -12.57 -4.80
N GLU A 126 13.70 -11.27 -5.11
CA GLU A 126 13.68 -10.22 -4.11
C GLU A 126 12.75 -9.06 -4.52
N ILE A 127 12.12 -8.44 -3.55
CA ILE A 127 11.41 -7.19 -3.68
C ILE A 127 11.76 -6.29 -2.50
N ALA A 128 12.14 -5.06 -2.78
CA ALA A 128 12.46 -4.06 -1.77
C ALA A 128 11.75 -2.76 -2.09
N GLY A 129 11.76 -1.79 -1.17
CA GLY A 129 11.25 -0.48 -1.52
C GLY A 129 11.22 0.54 -0.41
N ILE A 130 11.25 1.78 -0.83
CA ILE A 130 10.83 2.94 -0.05
C ILE A 130 9.31 3.04 -0.23
N LEU A 131 8.56 2.57 0.77
CA LEU A 131 7.11 2.34 0.66
C LEU A 131 6.27 3.41 1.37
N ASN A 132 6.93 4.32 2.12
CA ASN A 132 6.28 5.37 2.88
C ASN A 132 6.92 6.73 2.59
N GLY A 133 6.13 7.65 2.01
CA GLY A 133 6.61 8.98 1.63
C GLY A 133 6.92 9.88 2.82
N THR A 134 6.15 9.77 3.92
CA THR A 134 6.34 10.57 5.13
C THR A 134 7.70 10.31 5.77
N THR A 135 8.05 9.04 5.97
CA THR A 135 9.34 8.66 6.54
C THR A 135 10.52 9.00 5.61
N ASN A 136 10.34 8.85 4.30
CA ASN A 136 11.37 9.25 3.35
C ASN A 136 11.58 10.76 3.34
N PHE A 137 10.51 11.56 3.46
CA PHE A 137 10.62 13.01 3.60
C PHE A 137 11.37 13.40 4.87
N ILE A 138 11.00 12.82 6.04
CA ILE A 138 11.65 13.11 7.32
C ILE A 138 13.16 12.80 7.23
N LEU A 139 13.53 11.60 6.77
CA LEU A 139 14.94 11.22 6.60
C LEU A 139 15.67 12.11 5.59
N THR A 140 15.01 12.54 4.52
CA THR A 140 15.59 13.49 3.56
C THR A 140 15.90 14.83 4.21
N LYS A 141 15.02 15.34 5.10
CA LYS A 141 15.24 16.58 5.85
C LYS A 141 16.37 16.44 6.87
N MET A 142 16.43 15.32 7.58
CA MET A 142 17.52 15.03 8.50
C MET A 142 18.88 15.04 7.80
N ILE A 143 18.95 14.44 6.60
CA ILE A 143 20.19 14.33 5.82
C ILE A 143 20.54 15.66 5.16
N ARG A 144 19.65 16.26 4.37
CA ARG A 144 19.99 17.43 3.55
C ARG A 144 20.06 18.74 4.33
N ASP A 145 19.16 18.89 5.31
CA ASP A 145 18.98 20.14 6.05
C ASP A 145 19.58 20.02 7.46
N ASN A 146 20.22 18.88 7.79
CA ASN A 146 20.80 18.57 9.11
C ASN A 146 19.81 18.80 10.27
N MET A 147 18.54 18.47 10.04
CA MET A 147 17.47 18.64 11.02
C MET A 147 17.45 17.48 12.01
N ALA A 148 17.09 17.77 13.27
CA ALA A 148 16.72 16.72 14.21
C ALA A 148 15.39 16.06 13.79
N PHE A 149 15.16 14.80 14.21
CA PHE A 149 13.97 14.04 13.87
C PHE A 149 12.66 14.81 14.19
N ASP A 150 12.57 15.39 15.40
CA ASP A 150 11.35 16.09 15.83
C ASP A 150 11.05 17.33 14.98
N ASP A 151 12.07 18.08 14.55
CA ASP A 151 11.90 19.24 13.69
C ASP A 151 11.49 18.84 12.27
N ALA A 152 12.08 17.76 11.75
CA ALA A 152 11.72 17.21 10.44
C ALA A 152 10.29 16.67 10.45
N LEU A 153 9.87 15.98 11.52
CA LEU A 153 8.50 15.51 11.70
C LEU A 153 7.51 16.67 11.76
N LYS A 154 7.81 17.70 12.53
CA LYS A 154 6.97 18.90 12.63
C LYS A 154 6.81 19.56 11.25
N THR A 155 7.89 19.69 10.50
CA THR A 155 7.84 20.21 9.12
C THR A 155 6.96 19.34 8.22
N ALA A 156 7.03 18.01 8.34
CA ALA A 156 6.16 17.10 7.60
C ALA A 156 4.68 17.29 7.96
N GLN A 157 4.37 17.54 9.23
CA GLN A 157 3.01 17.83 9.69
C GLN A 157 2.48 19.17 9.17
N GLU A 158 3.29 20.22 9.21
CA GLU A 158 2.94 21.56 8.71
C GLU A 158 2.66 21.55 7.20
N LEU A 159 3.38 20.71 6.45
CA LEU A 159 3.19 20.55 5.00
C LEU A 159 2.06 19.54 4.66
N GLY A 160 1.45 18.88 5.64
CA GLY A 160 0.39 17.90 5.44
C GLY A 160 0.86 16.53 4.97
N TYR A 161 2.15 16.23 5.07
CA TYR A 161 2.72 14.91 4.74
C TYR A 161 2.62 13.92 5.89
N ALA A 162 2.51 14.41 7.13
CA ALA A 162 2.27 13.60 8.31
C ALA A 162 0.98 14.03 9.02
N GLU A 163 0.22 13.07 9.50
CA GLU A 163 -0.95 13.32 10.34
C GLU A 163 -0.53 13.73 11.76
N ARG A 164 -1.49 14.23 12.55
CA ARG A 164 -1.25 14.57 13.97
C ARG A 164 -0.76 13.38 14.79
N ASN A 165 -1.24 12.18 14.48
CA ASN A 165 -0.69 10.93 15.02
C ASN A 165 0.08 10.20 13.91
N PRO A 166 1.40 10.36 13.80
CA PRO A 166 2.20 9.82 12.72
C PRO A 166 2.70 8.39 12.99
N SER A 167 2.31 7.75 14.09
CA SER A 167 2.88 6.46 14.53
C SER A 167 2.82 5.37 13.47
N ALA A 168 1.75 5.30 12.68
CA ALA A 168 1.66 4.32 11.60
C ALA A 168 2.77 4.48 10.57
N ASP A 169 3.23 5.71 10.34
CA ASP A 169 4.33 6.01 9.40
C ASP A 169 5.68 5.83 10.09
N VAL A 170 5.93 6.58 11.17
CA VAL A 170 7.27 6.67 11.79
C VAL A 170 7.72 5.38 12.49
N ASP A 171 6.78 4.54 12.94
CA ASP A 171 7.07 3.22 13.52
C ASP A 171 7.16 2.11 12.45
N GLY A 172 6.99 2.44 11.14
CA GLY A 172 7.14 1.52 10.02
C GLY A 172 5.93 0.62 9.75
N ILE A 173 4.81 0.80 10.46
CA ILE A 173 3.61 -0.06 10.34
C ILE A 173 3.00 0.01 8.94
N ASP A 174 2.95 1.21 8.34
CA ASP A 174 2.46 1.41 6.97
C ASP A 174 3.34 0.68 5.95
N ALA A 175 4.65 0.83 6.06
CA ALA A 175 5.61 0.13 5.20
C ALA A 175 5.53 -1.40 5.38
N CYS A 176 5.31 -1.89 6.63
CA CYS A 176 5.14 -3.30 6.94
C CYS A 176 3.91 -3.89 6.23
N ARG A 177 2.75 -3.23 6.31
CA ARG A 177 1.54 -3.67 5.61
C ARG A 177 1.77 -3.77 4.10
N LYS A 178 2.45 -2.79 3.52
CA LYS A 178 2.73 -2.74 2.08
C LYS A 178 3.71 -3.82 1.63
N ILE A 179 4.82 -4.03 2.35
CA ILE A 179 5.76 -5.11 1.98
C ILE A 179 5.15 -6.49 2.15
N CYS A 180 4.27 -6.70 3.15
CA CYS A 180 3.54 -7.95 3.32
C CYS A 180 2.62 -8.25 2.12
N ILE A 181 1.93 -7.25 1.58
CA ILE A 181 1.11 -7.40 0.38
C ILE A 181 1.98 -7.78 -0.81
N LEU A 182 3.08 -7.05 -1.05
CA LEU A 182 4.00 -7.30 -2.15
C LEU A 182 4.65 -8.68 -2.04
N ALA A 183 5.13 -9.06 -0.86
CA ALA A 183 5.72 -10.37 -0.60
C ALA A 183 4.71 -11.51 -0.82
N SER A 184 3.47 -11.34 -0.35
CA SER A 184 2.41 -12.34 -0.55
C SER A 184 2.15 -12.61 -2.02
N LEU A 185 2.10 -11.56 -2.84
CA LEU A 185 1.89 -11.66 -4.29
C LEU A 185 3.12 -12.25 -5.00
N SER A 186 4.32 -11.80 -4.63
CA SER A 186 5.57 -12.21 -5.28
C SER A 186 5.95 -13.66 -5.01
N PHE A 187 5.66 -14.16 -3.81
CA PHE A 187 6.13 -15.49 -3.38
C PHE A 187 5.01 -16.53 -3.26
N GLY A 188 3.74 -16.14 -3.49
CA GLY A 188 2.59 -17.05 -3.47
C GLY A 188 2.24 -17.61 -2.09
N LYS A 189 2.71 -16.98 -1.01
CA LYS A 189 2.42 -17.34 0.38
C LYS A 189 1.98 -16.09 1.13
N HIS A 190 0.86 -16.18 1.86
CA HIS A 190 0.40 -15.03 2.64
C HIS A 190 1.37 -14.70 3.78
N VAL A 191 1.80 -13.44 3.82
CA VAL A 191 2.70 -12.90 4.84
C VAL A 191 1.89 -11.97 5.73
N TYR A 192 1.83 -12.30 7.03
CA TYR A 192 1.07 -11.53 8.02
C TYR A 192 1.94 -10.45 8.67
N PRO A 193 1.48 -9.20 8.73
CA PRO A 193 2.25 -8.10 9.34
C PRO A 193 2.69 -8.37 10.79
N ASP A 194 1.84 -9.07 11.57
CA ASP A 194 2.12 -9.37 12.98
C ASP A 194 3.33 -10.31 13.18
N ASN A 195 3.81 -10.96 12.13
CA ASN A 195 4.94 -11.89 12.16
C ASN A 195 6.24 -11.27 11.62
N ILE A 196 6.23 -9.97 11.27
CA ILE A 196 7.35 -9.32 10.59
C ILE A 196 8.10 -8.42 11.55
N HIS A 197 9.43 -8.56 11.57
CA HIS A 197 10.26 -7.58 12.25
C HIS A 197 10.07 -6.21 11.62
N THR A 198 9.63 -5.26 12.43
CA THR A 198 9.36 -3.90 12.00
C THR A 198 10.01 -2.92 12.95
N GLU A 199 10.91 -2.12 12.43
CA GLU A 199 11.57 -1.02 13.13
C GLU A 199 11.36 0.28 12.34
N GLY A 200 10.88 1.32 13.05
CA GLY A 200 10.65 2.64 12.49
C GLY A 200 11.90 3.54 12.53
N ILE A 201 11.68 4.82 12.28
CA ILE A 201 12.76 5.82 12.17
C ILE A 201 12.92 6.70 13.41
N THR A 202 12.13 6.51 14.45
CA THR A 202 12.08 7.38 15.63
C THR A 202 13.36 7.40 16.46
N LYS A 203 14.24 6.41 16.27
CA LYS A 203 15.53 6.31 16.98
C LYS A 203 16.71 6.81 16.16
N ILE A 204 16.50 7.21 14.92
CA ILE A 204 17.58 7.71 14.05
C ILE A 204 18.01 9.08 14.54
N THR A 205 19.31 9.22 14.75
CA THR A 205 19.94 10.45 15.25
C THR A 205 20.72 11.17 14.15
N PRO A 206 21.06 12.46 14.33
CA PRO A 206 21.96 13.16 13.41
C PRO A 206 23.33 12.50 13.30
N GLU A 207 23.83 11.86 14.38
CA GLU A 207 25.08 11.11 14.39
C GLU A 207 25.00 9.89 13.45
N ASP A 208 23.88 9.16 13.44
CA ASP A 208 23.67 8.04 12.50
C ASP A 208 23.70 8.51 11.06
N VAL A 209 23.09 9.67 10.78
CA VAL A 209 23.10 10.30 9.45
C VAL A 209 24.53 10.63 9.04
N ALA A 210 25.31 11.29 9.93
CA ALA A 210 26.69 11.65 9.65
C ALA A 210 27.58 10.42 9.42
N TYR A 211 27.38 9.34 10.17
CA TYR A 211 28.08 8.07 9.91
C TYR A 211 27.78 7.54 8.50
N CYS A 212 26.53 7.51 8.10
CA CYS A 212 26.15 7.02 6.77
C CYS A 212 26.76 7.86 5.64
N GLU A 213 26.79 9.18 5.77
CA GLU A 213 27.41 10.07 4.80
C GLU A 213 28.92 9.82 4.68
N ASN A 214 29.62 9.60 5.80
CA ASN A 214 31.04 9.28 5.81
C ASN A 214 31.37 7.94 5.10
N PHE A 215 30.39 7.03 5.02
CA PHE A 215 30.51 5.77 4.28
C PHE A 215 29.95 5.84 2.85
N GLY A 216 29.64 7.03 2.32
CA GLY A 216 29.16 7.22 0.96
C GLY A 216 27.73 6.74 0.74
N GLY A 217 26.86 6.97 1.70
CA GLY A 217 25.46 6.57 1.57
C GLY A 217 24.50 7.37 2.44
N SER A 218 23.30 6.88 2.56
CA SER A 218 22.20 7.52 3.31
C SER A 218 21.35 6.49 4.05
N ILE A 219 20.52 6.95 4.97
CA ILE A 219 19.53 6.10 5.66
C ILE A 219 18.19 6.20 4.97
N LYS A 220 17.55 5.06 4.69
CA LYS A 220 16.18 4.95 4.18
C LYS A 220 15.40 3.93 5.01
N LEU A 221 14.09 4.15 5.20
CA LEU A 221 13.22 3.10 5.72
C LEU A 221 12.86 2.15 4.58
N ILE A 222 13.35 0.92 4.67
CA ILE A 222 13.19 -0.09 3.62
C ILE A 222 12.25 -1.19 4.08
N GLY A 223 11.20 -1.45 3.28
CA GLY A 223 10.51 -2.73 3.29
C GLY A 223 11.23 -3.70 2.36
N TRP A 224 11.60 -4.87 2.85
CA TRP A 224 12.36 -5.85 2.11
C TRP A 224 11.79 -7.25 2.27
N ALA A 225 11.75 -8.02 1.18
CA ALA A 225 11.36 -9.42 1.18
C ALA A 225 12.17 -10.20 0.15
N SER A 226 12.67 -11.36 0.53
CA SER A 226 13.50 -12.22 -0.32
C SER A 226 13.20 -13.70 -0.10
N ARG A 227 13.29 -14.45 -1.19
CA ARG A 227 13.26 -15.92 -1.14
C ARG A 227 14.61 -16.44 -0.69
N GLN A 228 14.59 -17.29 0.33
CA GLN A 228 15.79 -17.96 0.86
C GLN A 228 16.04 -19.28 0.12
N ASP A 229 17.27 -19.80 0.21
CA ASP A 229 17.69 -21.04 -0.44
C ASP A 229 16.88 -22.28 0.03
N ASP A 230 16.39 -22.26 1.27
CA ASP A 230 15.52 -23.31 1.84
C ASP A 230 14.05 -23.17 1.42
N GLY A 231 13.74 -22.22 0.52
CA GLY A 231 12.40 -21.94 0.02
C GLY A 231 11.50 -21.13 0.98
N LYS A 232 12.04 -20.69 2.12
CA LYS A 232 11.34 -19.73 3.00
C LYS A 232 11.39 -18.34 2.41
N VAL A 233 10.59 -17.46 2.96
CA VAL A 233 10.56 -16.04 2.63
C VAL A 233 10.94 -15.25 3.88
N ALA A 234 12.03 -14.48 3.79
CA ALA A 234 12.38 -13.50 4.80
C ALA A 234 11.73 -12.16 4.45
N VAL A 235 11.13 -11.50 5.44
CA VAL A 235 10.50 -10.18 5.27
C VAL A 235 10.82 -9.32 6.47
N MET A 236 11.15 -8.04 6.25
CA MET A 236 11.38 -7.07 7.32
C MET A 236 11.13 -5.65 6.87
N VAL A 237 10.97 -4.77 7.84
CA VAL A 237 11.00 -3.31 7.67
C VAL A 237 11.96 -2.75 8.69
N CYS A 238 12.94 -2.01 8.23
CA CYS A 238 13.89 -1.33 9.11
C CYS A 238 14.57 -0.14 8.41
N PRO A 239 15.12 0.81 9.17
CA PRO A 239 16.10 1.74 8.63
C PRO A 239 17.31 0.95 8.10
N ALA A 240 17.75 1.31 6.90
CA ALA A 240 18.86 0.64 6.23
C ALA A 240 19.84 1.66 5.67
N PHE A 241 21.13 1.33 5.74
CA PHE A 241 22.16 2.03 5.02
C PHE A 241 22.02 1.72 3.51
N ILE A 242 21.92 2.77 2.70
CA ILE A 242 21.82 2.69 1.25
C ILE A 242 23.02 3.41 0.64
N HIS A 243 23.92 2.63 0.03
CA HIS A 243 25.10 3.16 -0.65
C HIS A 243 24.69 4.05 -1.84
N GLU A 244 25.47 5.07 -2.15
CA GLU A 244 25.18 6.06 -3.19
C GLU A 244 24.98 5.46 -4.59
N ASP A 245 25.60 4.32 -4.89
CA ASP A 245 25.44 3.59 -6.16
C ASP A 245 24.08 2.85 -6.26
N SER A 246 23.34 2.75 -5.18
CA SER A 246 22.04 2.08 -5.18
C SER A 246 20.98 2.90 -5.91
N GLN A 247 20.10 2.23 -6.67
CA GLN A 247 18.95 2.86 -7.30
C GLN A 247 18.02 3.57 -6.30
N LEU A 248 18.04 3.16 -5.02
CA LEU A 248 17.23 3.77 -3.97
C LEU A 248 17.86 5.04 -3.37
N ALA A 249 19.16 5.26 -3.54
CA ALA A 249 19.86 6.40 -2.95
C ALA A 249 19.32 7.75 -3.42
N GLY A 250 18.98 7.85 -4.72
CA GLY A 250 18.45 9.05 -5.34
C GLY A 250 16.96 9.33 -5.06
N VAL A 251 16.25 8.44 -4.36
CA VAL A 251 14.83 8.58 -4.06
C VAL A 251 14.64 9.39 -2.77
N ASN A 252 14.27 10.64 -2.91
CA ASN A 252 14.19 11.59 -1.80
C ASN A 252 12.78 12.16 -1.64
N ASP A 253 12.58 13.00 -0.63
CA ASP A 253 11.34 13.69 -0.33
C ASP A 253 10.17 12.70 -0.13
N VAL A 254 9.02 12.96 -0.69
CA VAL A 254 7.81 12.13 -0.55
C VAL A 254 7.73 10.96 -1.55
N PHE A 255 8.80 10.75 -2.33
CA PHE A 255 8.76 9.75 -3.40
C PHE A 255 8.97 8.32 -2.88
N ASN A 256 8.33 7.38 -3.56
CA ASN A 256 8.48 5.94 -3.34
C ASN A 256 9.25 5.31 -4.50
N ALA A 257 9.86 4.16 -4.25
CA ALA A 257 10.46 3.31 -5.29
C ALA A 257 10.39 1.85 -4.87
N ILE A 258 10.23 0.96 -5.85
CA ILE A 258 10.07 -0.49 -5.60
C ILE A 258 10.90 -1.26 -6.63
N PRO A 259 12.18 -1.50 -6.39
CA PRO A 259 12.98 -2.43 -7.18
C PRO A 259 12.51 -3.87 -6.97
N VAL A 260 12.47 -4.63 -8.07
CA VAL A 260 12.12 -6.05 -8.09
C VAL A 260 13.24 -6.81 -8.80
N SER A 261 13.84 -7.76 -8.11
CA SER A 261 14.82 -8.68 -8.67
C SER A 261 14.14 -9.99 -9.07
N TYR A 262 14.35 -10.43 -10.30
CA TYR A 262 13.73 -11.64 -10.81
C TYR A 262 14.63 -12.35 -11.83
N THR A 263 14.45 -13.66 -11.95
CA THR A 263 15.15 -14.50 -12.94
C THR A 263 14.16 -14.95 -14.01
N HIS A 264 14.53 -14.72 -15.29
CA HIS A 264 13.79 -15.30 -16.41
C HIS A 264 13.94 -16.83 -16.40
N LEU A 265 12.83 -17.53 -16.29
CA LEU A 265 12.78 -18.96 -16.54
C LEU A 265 12.84 -19.15 -18.07
N ARG A 266 13.94 -19.73 -18.55
CA ARG A 266 14.12 -20.11 -19.97
C ARG A 266 13.56 -21.51 -20.20
#